data_8b51e61cc9cfd761bdfe063aea2d3c02
#
_entry.id   8b51e61cc9cfd761bdfe063aea2d3c02
#
_cell.length_a   1.000
_cell.length_b   1.000
_cell.length_c   1.000
_cell.angle_alpha   90.00
_cell.angle_beta   90.00
_cell.angle_gamma   90.00
#
_symmetry.space_group_name_H-M   'P 1'
#
loop_
_entity.id
_entity.type
_entity.pdbx_description
1 polymer ?
#
loop_
_entity_poly.entity_id
_entity_poly.type
_entity_poly.pdbx_seq_one_letter_code
_entity_poly.pdbx_strand_id
1 'polypeptide(L)'
;RGMVSMQDIEADCIIEVAPVLVMTQEERIHLDQTKLHDYIFEWKANGQDQCCVALGHVSMYNHSYQSNCEYFMDYEQELMFIKTVRAIREGEELLINYNGDWNNDTPLWFEAIK
;
A
#
# COMPACT_ATOMS: atom_id res chain seq x y z
N ARG A 1 -8.56 -4.07 -11.66
CA ARG A 1 -7.84 -2.81 -11.50
C ARG A 1 -6.39 -3.05 -11.19
N GLY A 2 -5.56 -2.11 -11.56
CA GLY A 2 -4.16 -2.16 -11.25
C GLY A 2 -3.45 -0.93 -11.78
N MET A 3 -2.17 -0.86 -11.51
CA MET A 3 -1.30 0.23 -11.97
C MET A 3 -0.28 -0.34 -12.91
N VAL A 4 -0.11 0.29 -14.06
CA VAL A 4 0.82 -0.15 -15.11
C VAL A 4 1.78 0.98 -15.41
N SER A 5 3.07 0.66 -15.58
CA SER A 5 4.06 1.66 -15.91
C SER A 5 3.94 2.11 -17.36
N MET A 6 3.98 3.42 -17.59
CA MET A 6 3.93 4.03 -18.91
C MET A 6 5.33 4.28 -19.48
N GLN A 7 6.37 3.96 -18.73
CA GLN A 7 7.77 4.15 -19.13
C GLN A 7 8.67 3.25 -18.31
N ASP A 8 9.94 3.15 -18.70
CA ASP A 8 10.95 2.46 -17.91
C ASP A 8 11.26 3.29 -16.66
N ILE A 9 11.42 2.63 -15.52
CA ILE A 9 11.72 3.28 -14.23
C ILE A 9 12.89 2.56 -13.60
N GLU A 10 13.83 3.29 -13.05
CA GLU A 10 14.99 2.72 -12.36
C GLU A 10 14.56 2.18 -10.98
N ALA A 11 15.43 1.33 -10.41
CA ALA A 11 15.27 0.87 -9.03
C ALA A 11 15.41 2.05 -8.06
N ASP A 12 14.83 1.89 -6.87
CA ASP A 12 14.91 2.87 -5.77
C ASP A 12 14.35 4.25 -6.12
N CYS A 13 13.39 4.30 -7.05
CA CYS A 13 12.70 5.53 -7.41
C CYS A 13 11.39 5.65 -6.66
N ILE A 14 11.14 6.82 -6.07
CA ILE A 14 9.82 7.15 -5.51
C ILE A 14 8.92 7.53 -6.68
N ILE A 15 7.85 6.75 -6.88
CA ILE A 15 6.95 6.94 -8.02
C ILE A 15 5.60 7.53 -7.63
N GLU A 16 5.27 7.51 -6.35
CA GLU A 16 4.05 8.15 -5.86
C GLU A 16 4.26 8.64 -4.43
N VAL A 17 3.75 9.84 -4.15
CA VAL A 17 3.66 10.40 -2.81
C VAL A 17 2.20 10.76 -2.59
N ALA A 18 1.56 10.15 -1.63
CA ALA A 18 0.13 10.32 -1.41
C ALA A 18 -0.15 10.82 0.00
N PRO A 19 -0.89 11.93 0.16
CA PRO A 19 -1.42 12.28 1.47
C PRO A 19 -2.38 11.20 1.95
N VAL A 20 -2.47 11.02 3.26
CA VAL A 20 -3.39 10.04 3.84
C VAL A 20 -4.35 10.73 4.80
N LEU A 21 -5.54 10.14 4.93
CA LEU A 21 -6.49 10.50 5.97
C LEU A 21 -6.34 9.47 7.09
N VAL A 22 -5.82 9.92 8.22
CA VAL A 22 -5.62 9.03 9.38
C VAL A 22 -6.93 8.91 10.13
N MET A 23 -7.37 7.68 10.34
CA MET A 23 -8.63 7.39 11.02
C MET A 23 -8.33 6.80 12.39
N THR A 24 -9.16 7.17 13.37
CA THR A 24 -9.01 6.67 14.73
C THR A 24 -9.32 5.18 14.80
N GLN A 25 -8.92 4.55 15.92
CA GLN A 25 -9.24 3.15 16.17
C GLN A 25 -10.76 2.91 16.15
N GLU A 26 -11.53 3.83 16.70
CA GLU A 26 -12.99 3.75 16.70
C GLU A 26 -13.56 3.85 15.29
N GLU A 27 -13.04 4.80 14.50
CA GLU A 27 -13.47 4.94 13.10
C GLU A 27 -13.10 3.71 12.28
N ARG A 28 -11.95 3.10 12.56
CA ARG A 28 -11.51 1.87 11.89
C ARG A 28 -12.51 0.75 12.06
N ILE A 29 -13.10 0.60 13.24
CA ILE A 29 -14.10 -0.43 13.50
C ILE A 29 -15.28 -0.28 12.53
N HIS A 30 -15.71 0.96 12.28
CA HIS A 30 -16.79 1.22 11.32
C HIS A 30 -16.36 0.97 9.89
N LEU A 31 -15.14 1.36 9.51
CA LEU A 31 -14.62 1.15 8.16
C LEU A 31 -14.46 -0.33 7.83
N ASP A 32 -14.11 -1.15 8.81
CA ASP A 32 -13.96 -2.59 8.63
C ASP A 32 -15.27 -3.27 8.25
N GLN A 33 -16.41 -2.61 8.48
CA GLN A 33 -17.72 -3.11 8.11
C GLN A 33 -18.19 -2.61 6.74
N THR A 34 -17.33 -1.90 6.02
CA THR A 34 -17.63 -1.33 4.72
C THR A 34 -16.70 -1.91 3.65
N LYS A 35 -17.01 -1.59 2.39
CA LYS A 35 -16.14 -1.93 1.26
C LYS A 35 -14.72 -1.38 1.44
N LEU A 36 -14.56 -0.28 2.17
CA LEU A 36 -13.26 0.33 2.39
C LEU A 36 -12.30 -0.55 3.19
N HIS A 37 -12.80 -1.60 3.86
CA HIS A 37 -11.95 -2.55 4.57
C HIS A 37 -10.80 -3.07 3.69
N ASP A 38 -11.03 -3.26 2.40
CA ASP A 38 -10.03 -3.79 1.48
C ASP A 38 -9.07 -2.73 0.94
N TYR A 39 -9.31 -1.46 1.24
CA TYR A 39 -8.57 -0.33 0.66
C TYR A 39 -7.87 0.54 1.69
N ILE A 40 -7.89 0.15 2.96
CA ILE A 40 -7.22 0.89 4.03
C ILE A 40 -5.90 0.22 4.37
N PHE A 41 -5.00 0.99 4.95
CA PHE A 41 -3.70 0.50 5.41
C PHE A 41 -3.58 0.70 6.91
N GLU A 42 -2.82 -0.16 7.58
CA GLU A 42 -2.55 0.02 8.99
C GLU A 42 -1.72 1.29 9.21
N TRP A 43 -2.03 2.00 10.28
CA TRP A 43 -1.32 3.21 10.67
C TRP A 43 -0.97 3.10 12.14
N LYS A 44 0.29 2.73 12.40
CA LYS A 44 0.73 2.42 13.78
C LYS A 44 1.62 3.51 14.35
N ALA A 45 1.12 4.74 14.36
CA ALA A 45 1.79 5.82 15.04
C ALA A 45 1.48 5.74 16.54
N ASN A 46 2.50 5.89 17.39
CA ASN A 46 2.35 5.91 18.86
C ASN A 46 1.73 4.63 19.44
N GLY A 47 1.89 3.50 18.77
CA GLY A 47 1.39 2.22 19.27
C GLY A 47 -0.11 2.05 19.21
N GLN A 48 -0.84 2.95 18.60
CA GLN A 48 -2.29 2.86 18.46
C GLN A 48 -2.66 2.05 17.20
N ASP A 49 -3.78 1.34 17.29
CA ASP A 49 -4.27 0.50 16.20
C ASP A 49 -5.17 1.31 15.28
N GLN A 50 -4.58 2.28 14.57
CA GLN A 50 -5.27 3.15 13.63
C GLN A 50 -5.17 2.60 12.21
N CYS A 51 -5.89 3.25 11.30
CA CYS A 51 -5.73 2.98 9.86
C CYS A 51 -5.67 4.31 9.11
N CYS A 52 -5.36 4.21 7.83
CA CYS A 52 -5.40 5.38 6.97
C CYS A 52 -6.04 5.05 5.63
N VAL A 53 -6.63 6.06 5.02
CA VAL A 53 -7.10 6.02 3.64
C VAL A 53 -6.10 6.85 2.83
N ALA A 54 -5.43 6.20 1.87
CA ALA A 54 -4.49 6.89 1.01
C ALA A 54 -5.24 7.60 -0.11
N LEU A 55 -4.93 8.86 -0.32
CA LEU A 55 -5.43 9.60 -1.47
C LEU A 55 -4.54 9.28 -2.68
N GLY A 56 -4.98 9.64 -3.89
CA GLY A 56 -4.23 9.28 -5.09
C GLY A 56 -4.50 7.82 -5.49
N HIS A 57 -3.46 7.11 -5.94
CA HIS A 57 -3.60 5.79 -6.56
C HIS A 57 -3.04 4.63 -5.74
N VAL A 58 -2.57 4.87 -4.52
CA VAL A 58 -1.90 3.84 -3.71
C VAL A 58 -2.78 2.60 -3.53
N SER A 59 -4.07 2.79 -3.30
CA SER A 59 -5.02 1.69 -3.10
C SER A 59 -5.33 0.90 -4.37
N MET A 60 -4.85 1.35 -5.52
CA MET A 60 -5.09 0.69 -6.80
C MET A 60 -4.00 -0.32 -7.17
N TYR A 61 -2.87 -0.33 -6.46
CA TYR A 61 -1.81 -1.30 -6.69
C TYR A 61 -2.26 -2.67 -6.23
N ASN A 62 -2.10 -3.67 -7.09
CA ASN A 62 -2.41 -5.04 -6.73
C ASN A 62 -1.31 -5.65 -5.88
N HIS A 63 -1.65 -6.71 -5.16
CA HIS A 63 -0.72 -7.40 -4.27
C HIS A 63 0.10 -8.45 -5.02
N SER A 64 1.37 -8.59 -4.61
CA SER A 64 2.20 -9.73 -4.95
C SER A 64 3.16 -10.01 -3.79
N TYR A 65 3.39 -11.29 -3.48
CA TYR A 65 4.37 -11.68 -2.45
C TYR A 65 5.80 -11.41 -2.89
N GLN A 66 6.03 -11.24 -4.19
CA GLN A 66 7.30 -10.83 -4.76
C GLN A 66 7.05 -9.59 -5.59
N SER A 67 6.82 -8.47 -4.92
CA SER A 67 6.43 -7.23 -5.59
C SER A 67 7.63 -6.50 -6.18
N ASN A 68 7.36 -5.59 -7.08
CA ASN A 68 8.39 -4.75 -7.70
C ASN A 68 8.42 -3.35 -7.09
N CYS A 69 7.52 -3.05 -6.17
CA CYS A 69 7.47 -1.80 -5.43
C CYS A 69 7.23 -2.08 -3.96
N GLU A 70 7.53 -1.10 -3.13
CA GLU A 70 7.23 -1.11 -1.71
C GLU A 70 6.48 0.16 -1.36
N TYR A 71 5.63 0.08 -0.34
CA TYR A 71 5.06 1.28 0.26
C TYR A 71 5.65 1.49 1.64
N PHE A 72 5.73 2.74 2.05
CA PHE A 72 6.14 3.10 3.41
C PHE A 72 5.47 4.40 3.84
N MET A 73 5.39 4.61 5.14
CA MET A 73 4.68 5.73 5.74
C MET A 73 5.65 6.76 6.31
N ASP A 74 5.29 8.03 6.13
CA ASP A 74 5.86 9.13 6.90
C ASP A 74 4.80 9.53 7.92
N TYR A 75 4.95 9.06 9.16
CA TYR A 75 3.95 9.29 10.21
C TYR A 75 3.86 10.76 10.64
N GLU A 76 4.97 11.47 10.54
CA GLU A 76 5.01 12.87 10.95
C GLU A 76 4.26 13.76 9.96
N GLN A 77 4.45 13.55 8.67
CA GLN A 77 3.83 14.37 7.63
C GLN A 77 2.50 13.77 7.12
N GLU A 78 2.14 12.58 7.59
CA GLU A 78 0.93 11.86 7.18
C GLU A 78 0.91 11.63 5.67
N LEU A 79 1.97 10.97 5.19
CA LEU A 79 2.13 10.63 3.78
C LEU A 79 2.40 9.14 3.62
N MET A 80 2.04 8.59 2.47
CA MET A 80 2.50 7.28 1.99
C MET A 80 3.30 7.46 0.72
N PHE A 81 4.34 6.65 0.59
CA PHE A 81 5.22 6.64 -0.58
C PHE A 81 5.17 5.27 -1.23
N ILE A 82 5.28 5.26 -2.56
CA ILE A 82 5.55 4.04 -3.32
C ILE A 82 6.93 4.19 -3.94
N LYS A 83 7.78 3.19 -3.74
CA LYS A 83 9.14 3.19 -4.27
C LYS A 83 9.40 1.87 -5.00
N THR A 84 10.09 1.94 -6.14
CA THR A 84 10.50 0.73 -6.87
C THR A 84 11.63 0.03 -6.13
N VAL A 85 11.60 -1.32 -6.09
CA VAL A 85 12.67 -2.12 -5.49
C VAL A 85 13.61 -2.70 -6.54
N ARG A 86 13.22 -2.65 -7.82
CA ARG A 86 14.03 -3.04 -8.96
C ARG A 86 13.66 -2.18 -10.16
N ALA A 87 14.41 -2.30 -11.24
CA ALA A 87 14.07 -1.62 -12.47
C ALA A 87 12.75 -2.14 -13.03
N ILE A 88 11.94 -1.23 -13.53
CA ILE A 88 10.62 -1.50 -14.10
C ILE A 88 10.68 -1.21 -15.59
N ARG A 89 10.06 -2.05 -16.41
CA ARG A 89 9.95 -1.80 -17.84
C ARG A 89 8.57 -1.25 -18.18
N GLU A 90 8.50 -0.45 -19.23
CA GLU A 90 7.23 0.03 -19.77
C GLU A 90 6.27 -1.14 -19.97
N GLY A 91 5.04 -0.98 -19.51
CA GLY A 91 4.01 -2.00 -19.62
C GLY A 91 3.95 -2.98 -18.46
N GLU A 92 4.95 -3.00 -17.56
CA GLU A 92 4.86 -3.85 -16.37
C GLU A 92 3.80 -3.36 -15.41
N GLU A 93 3.10 -4.29 -14.77
CA GLU A 93 2.21 -3.95 -13.67
C GLU A 93 3.03 -3.60 -12.44
N LEU A 94 2.66 -2.50 -11.78
CA LEU A 94 3.28 -2.06 -10.54
C LEU A 94 2.55 -2.73 -9.39
N LEU A 95 3.28 -3.48 -8.57
CA LEU A 95 2.73 -4.33 -7.52
C LEU A 95 3.37 -3.96 -6.19
N ILE A 96 2.58 -4.03 -5.14
CA ILE A 96 3.07 -3.87 -3.76
C ILE A 96 2.75 -5.13 -2.97
N ASN A 97 3.48 -5.36 -1.90
CA ASN A 97 3.16 -6.44 -0.98
C ASN A 97 2.37 -5.85 0.19
N TYR A 98 1.13 -6.30 0.35
CA TYR A 98 0.23 -5.77 1.39
C TYR A 98 0.73 -6.05 2.81
N ASN A 99 1.71 -6.95 2.97
CA ASN A 99 2.36 -7.20 4.25
C ASN A 99 3.40 -6.13 4.64
N GLY A 100 3.70 -5.20 3.73
CA GLY A 100 4.61 -4.09 3.98
C GLY A 100 5.97 -4.23 3.33
N ASP A 101 6.62 -5.39 3.44
CA ASP A 101 7.92 -5.67 2.83
C ASP A 101 7.71 -6.36 1.48
N TRP A 102 8.50 -6.00 0.48
CA TRP A 102 8.30 -6.44 -0.90
C TRP A 102 8.29 -7.97 -1.07
N ASN A 103 8.94 -8.70 -0.18
CA ASN A 103 9.08 -10.15 -0.28
C ASN A 103 8.51 -10.92 0.91
N ASN A 104 7.67 -10.29 1.73
CA ASN A 104 7.03 -10.94 2.86
C ASN A 104 5.94 -11.90 2.36
N ASP A 105 6.08 -13.20 2.62
CA ASP A 105 5.18 -14.22 2.11
C ASP A 105 4.10 -14.66 3.10
N THR A 106 3.90 -13.91 4.18
CA THR A 106 2.83 -14.17 5.12
C THR A 106 1.47 -14.13 4.41
N PRO A 107 0.65 -15.19 4.50
CA PRO A 107 -0.65 -15.20 3.83
C PRO A 107 -1.54 -14.03 4.26
N LEU A 108 -2.20 -13.42 3.30
CA LEU A 108 -3.17 -12.37 3.56
C LEU A 108 -4.48 -13.00 4.03
N TRP A 109 -5.27 -12.24 4.78
CA TRP A 109 -6.53 -12.74 5.34
C TRP A 109 -7.48 -13.31 4.28
N PHE A 110 -7.54 -12.68 3.11
CA PHE A 110 -8.45 -13.12 2.06
C PHE A 110 -7.98 -14.40 1.35
N GLU A 111 -6.70 -14.75 1.45
CA GLU A 111 -6.19 -16.03 0.92
C GLU A 111 -6.45 -17.17 1.89
N ALA A 112 -6.51 -16.89 3.18
CA ALA A 112 -6.75 -17.90 4.20
C ALA A 112 -8.13 -18.53 4.10
N ILE A 113 -9.06 -17.90 3.39
CA ILE A 113 -10.43 -18.40 3.25
C ILE A 113 -10.68 -19.09 1.90
N LYS A 114 -9.65 -19.20 1.07
CA LYS A 114 -9.78 -19.86 -0.25
C LYS A 114 -9.72 -21.38 -0.13
#